data_21b1f191f2afe03cfe10f813d22a524f
#
_entry.id   21b1f191f2afe03cfe10f813d22a524f
#
_cell.length_a   1.000
_cell.length_b   1.000
_cell.length_c   1.000
_cell.angle_alpha   90.00
_cell.angle_beta   90.00
_cell.angle_gamma   90.00
#
_symmetry.space_group_name_H-M   'P 1'
#
loop_
_entity.id
_entity.type
_entity.pdbx_description
1 polymer ?
#
loop_
_entity_poly.entity_id
_entity_poly.type
_entity_poly.pdbx_seq_one_letter_code
_entity_poly.pdbx_strand_id
1 'polypeptide(L)'
;MERFSKARNYAAENGREPFTVLSNNFSLAEMIEPVWPGCVGVNDRYLDYLIEEGVMLFPWSSQARGFFIKKKEVISNEHFSNPTLDEEMRVWHYEKNLKRRQACFEIAEERNIQPIQIALAYVLHKSDLIFPLIGPRTISESNSSIQATQIKLTTKELQELAQD
;
A
#
# COMPACT_ATOMS: atom_id res chain seq x y z
N MET A 1 -1.31 2.30 16.42
CA MET A 1 -0.51 3.47 16.85
C MET A 1 -0.22 3.45 18.34
N GLU A 2 -1.19 3.54 19.23
CA GLU A 2 -1.00 3.70 20.69
C GLU A 2 -0.02 2.70 21.35
N ARG A 3 -0.14 1.39 21.06
CA ARG A 3 0.80 0.39 21.61
C ARG A 3 2.24 0.59 21.18
N PHE A 4 2.44 1.01 19.92
CA PHE A 4 3.78 1.25 19.38
C PHE A 4 4.41 2.49 20.03
N SER A 5 3.66 3.59 20.15
CA SER A 5 4.15 4.80 20.81
C SER A 5 4.44 4.57 22.30
N LYS A 6 3.59 3.84 23.01
CA LYS A 6 3.85 3.45 24.42
C LYS A 6 5.13 2.63 24.56
N ALA A 7 5.40 1.70 23.65
CA ALA A 7 6.63 0.90 23.69
C ALA A 7 7.88 1.74 23.43
N ARG A 8 7.81 2.72 22.54
CA ARG A 8 8.92 3.67 22.30
C ARG A 8 9.17 4.57 23.50
N ASN A 9 8.11 5.12 24.10
CA ASN A 9 8.21 5.95 25.29
C ASN A 9 8.84 5.16 26.46
N TYR A 10 8.36 3.93 26.69
CA TYR A 10 8.94 3.05 27.70
C TYR A 10 10.44 2.82 27.49
N ALA A 11 10.87 2.60 26.24
CA ALA A 11 12.28 2.43 25.92
C ALA A 11 13.09 3.70 26.27
N ALA A 12 12.61 4.88 25.86
CA ALA A 12 13.25 6.15 26.16
C ALA A 12 13.37 6.42 27.67
N GLU A 13 12.29 6.20 28.41
CA GLU A 13 12.24 6.40 29.88
C GLU A 13 13.16 5.44 30.65
N ASN A 14 13.49 4.28 30.09
CA ASN A 14 14.30 3.25 30.70
C ASN A 14 15.71 3.10 30.08
N GLY A 15 16.16 4.09 29.29
CA GLY A 15 17.49 4.08 28.68
C GLY A 15 17.71 2.91 27.73
N ARG A 16 16.66 2.47 27.01
CA ARG A 16 16.67 1.36 26.04
C ARG A 16 16.52 1.90 24.62
N GLU A 17 17.02 1.16 23.66
CA GLU A 17 16.81 1.48 22.23
C GLU A 17 15.33 1.30 21.86
N PRO A 18 14.68 2.33 21.30
CA PRO A 18 13.30 2.23 20.84
C PRO A 18 13.21 1.47 19.51
N PHE A 19 12.02 0.97 19.20
CA PHE A 19 11.75 0.47 17.85
C PHE A 19 11.93 1.59 16.81
N THR A 20 12.74 1.34 15.79
CA THR A 20 13.06 2.29 14.71
C THR A 20 12.37 1.92 13.39
N VAL A 21 11.77 0.74 13.32
CA VAL A 21 11.09 0.21 12.13
C VAL A 21 9.71 -0.32 12.53
N LEU A 22 8.73 -0.04 11.69
CA LEU A 22 7.39 -0.63 11.74
C LEU A 22 7.14 -1.40 10.45
N SER A 23 6.54 -2.60 10.54
CA SER A 23 6.09 -3.37 9.37
C SER A 23 4.60 -3.66 9.48
N ASN A 24 3.80 -2.74 8.99
CA ASN A 24 2.34 -2.83 8.90
C ASN A 24 1.89 -2.71 7.44
N ASN A 25 0.63 -3.05 7.15
CA ASN A 25 0.08 -2.81 5.80
C ASN A 25 0.05 -1.32 5.47
N PHE A 26 0.51 -0.97 4.28
CA PHE A 26 0.30 0.33 3.65
C PHE A 26 0.38 0.19 2.14
N SER A 27 -0.63 0.68 1.43
CA SER A 27 -0.71 0.69 -0.04
C SER A 27 -1.62 1.83 -0.50
N LEU A 28 -1.71 2.07 -1.81
CA LEU A 28 -2.68 3.00 -2.38
C LEU A 28 -4.13 2.62 -2.04
N ALA A 29 -4.46 1.32 -2.00
CA ALA A 29 -5.74 0.84 -1.51
C ALA A 29 -5.71 0.66 0.01
N GLU A 30 -6.66 1.23 0.72
CA GLU A 30 -6.81 1.04 2.15
C GLU A 30 -7.29 -0.39 2.47
N MET A 31 -6.67 -1.02 3.46
CA MET A 31 -7.13 -2.29 4.01
C MET A 31 -8.36 -2.03 4.90
N ILE A 32 -9.56 -2.45 4.44
CA ILE A 32 -10.83 -2.24 5.15
C ILE A 32 -11.01 -3.27 6.24
N GLU A 33 -10.82 -4.53 5.87
CA GLU A 33 -10.81 -5.65 6.79
C GLU A 33 -9.41 -6.23 6.93
N PRO A 34 -9.04 -6.71 8.11
CA PRO A 34 -7.72 -7.30 8.29
C PRO A 34 -7.56 -8.54 7.42
N VAL A 35 -6.43 -8.65 6.71
CA VAL A 35 -6.08 -9.83 5.91
C VAL A 35 -6.10 -11.09 6.78
N TRP A 36 -5.57 -10.98 8.00
CA TRP A 36 -5.66 -12.01 9.05
C TRP A 36 -5.92 -11.35 10.41
N PRO A 37 -6.45 -12.09 11.40
CA PRO A 37 -6.76 -11.53 12.71
C PRO A 37 -5.60 -10.78 13.35
N GLY A 38 -5.87 -9.55 13.78
CA GLY A 38 -4.90 -8.71 14.49
C GLY A 38 -3.92 -7.93 13.63
N CYS A 39 -3.94 -8.06 12.29
CA CYS A 39 -3.14 -7.17 11.45
C CYS A 39 -3.76 -5.77 11.36
N VAL A 40 -2.91 -4.76 11.25
CA VAL A 40 -3.28 -3.34 11.26
C VAL A 40 -2.66 -2.65 10.06
N GLY A 41 -3.46 -1.83 9.37
CA GLY A 41 -2.98 -0.89 8.35
C GLY A 41 -2.44 0.40 8.95
N VAL A 42 -1.62 1.08 8.19
CA VAL A 42 -1.19 2.46 8.45
C VAL A 42 -2.13 3.38 7.69
N ASN A 43 -2.78 4.30 8.39
CA ASN A 43 -3.52 5.41 7.80
C ASN A 43 -2.67 6.69 7.81
N ASP A 44 -3.14 7.76 7.18
CA ASP A 44 -2.38 9.01 7.07
C ASP A 44 -1.93 9.55 8.44
N ARG A 45 -2.81 9.58 9.44
CA ARG A 45 -2.45 10.02 10.81
C ARG A 45 -1.35 9.16 11.44
N TYR A 46 -1.35 7.86 11.18
CA TYR A 46 -0.30 6.97 11.68
C TYR A 46 1.00 7.17 10.90
N LEU A 47 0.90 7.41 9.60
CA LEU A 47 2.05 7.72 8.76
C LEU A 47 2.73 9.03 9.18
N ASP A 48 1.95 10.10 9.41
CA ASP A 48 2.47 11.37 9.91
C ASP A 48 3.26 11.18 11.21
N TYR A 49 2.69 10.45 12.17
CA TYR A 49 3.39 10.11 13.41
C TYR A 49 4.72 9.36 13.16
N LEU A 50 4.75 8.39 12.24
CA LEU A 50 5.98 7.65 11.93
C LEU A 50 7.06 8.58 11.33
N ILE A 51 6.65 9.49 10.45
CA ILE A 51 7.55 10.46 9.80
C ILE A 51 8.10 11.44 10.85
N GLU A 52 7.26 12.01 11.71
CA GLU A 52 7.63 12.93 12.78
C GLU A 52 8.63 12.29 13.76
N GLU A 53 8.44 11.02 14.07
CA GLU A 53 9.29 10.26 14.98
C GLU A 53 10.53 9.62 14.31
N GLY A 54 10.73 9.84 13.02
CA GLY A 54 11.84 9.26 12.25
C GLY A 54 11.80 7.72 12.18
N VAL A 55 10.62 7.11 12.24
CA VAL A 55 10.42 5.67 12.18
C VAL A 55 10.27 5.22 10.74
N MET A 56 11.08 4.26 10.31
CA MET A 56 10.96 3.65 8.98
C MET A 56 9.73 2.75 8.91
N LEU A 57 9.03 2.81 7.77
CA LEU A 57 7.91 1.92 7.47
C LEU A 57 8.31 0.90 6.40
N PHE A 58 8.19 -0.39 6.71
CA PHE A 58 8.37 -1.50 5.78
C PHE A 58 7.00 -2.10 5.48
N PRO A 59 6.21 -1.48 4.58
CA PRO A 59 4.84 -1.91 4.38
C PRO A 59 4.77 -3.22 3.61
N TRP A 60 4.06 -4.21 4.18
CA TRP A 60 3.69 -5.41 3.47
C TRP A 60 2.42 -5.18 2.62
N SER A 61 2.23 -6.01 1.59
CA SER A 61 1.18 -5.85 0.57
C SER A 61 1.12 -4.44 -0.02
N SER A 62 2.28 -3.81 -0.24
CA SER A 62 2.42 -2.45 -0.75
C SER A 62 1.76 -2.20 -2.12
N GLN A 63 1.48 -3.27 -2.85
CA GLN A 63 0.77 -3.28 -4.14
C GLN A 63 -0.64 -3.91 -4.03
N ALA A 64 -1.21 -4.00 -2.81
CA ALA A 64 -2.53 -4.57 -2.52
C ALA A 64 -2.75 -5.94 -3.20
N ARG A 65 -1.73 -6.80 -3.17
CA ARG A 65 -1.75 -8.18 -3.72
C ARG A 65 -2.26 -8.28 -5.16
N GLY A 66 -2.03 -7.25 -5.98
CA GLY A 66 -2.43 -7.23 -7.38
C GLY A 66 -3.79 -6.59 -7.64
N PHE A 67 -4.41 -5.93 -6.68
CA PHE A 67 -5.65 -5.18 -6.85
C PHE A 67 -5.60 -4.17 -8.01
N PHE A 68 -4.41 -3.64 -8.33
CA PHE A 68 -4.15 -2.71 -9.42
C PHE A 68 -3.69 -3.37 -10.75
N ILE A 69 -3.86 -4.67 -10.90
CA ILE A 69 -3.60 -5.35 -12.19
C ILE A 69 -4.89 -5.32 -13.03
N LYS A 70 -4.78 -5.09 -14.36
CA LYS A 70 -5.88 -5.29 -15.29
C LYS A 70 -6.29 -6.77 -15.28
N LYS A 71 -7.25 -7.11 -14.45
CA LYS A 71 -7.97 -8.37 -14.58
C LYS A 71 -9.06 -8.16 -15.61
N LYS A 72 -9.22 -9.07 -16.58
CA LYS A 72 -10.46 -9.15 -17.36
C LYS A 72 -11.61 -9.13 -16.36
N GLU A 73 -12.62 -8.30 -16.60
CA GLU A 73 -13.86 -8.30 -15.84
C GLU A 73 -14.46 -9.70 -15.91
N VAL A 74 -14.17 -10.52 -14.94
CA VAL A 74 -14.84 -11.79 -14.76
C VAL A 74 -15.70 -11.63 -13.51
N ILE A 75 -16.82 -10.96 -13.71
CA ILE A 75 -17.95 -11.01 -12.77
C ILE A 75 -18.72 -12.28 -13.14
N SER A 76 -18.26 -13.43 -12.70
CA SER A 76 -19.05 -14.65 -12.70
C SER A 76 -19.16 -15.18 -11.29
N ASN A 77 -20.31 -15.78 -10.97
CA ASN A 77 -20.59 -16.39 -9.66
C ASN A 77 -19.62 -17.54 -9.28
N GLU A 78 -18.70 -17.92 -10.16
CA GLU A 78 -17.65 -18.92 -9.94
C GLU A 78 -16.46 -18.40 -9.12
N HIS A 79 -16.43 -17.09 -8.80
CA HIS A 79 -15.30 -16.46 -8.09
C HIS A 79 -15.32 -16.70 -6.58
N PHE A 80 -16.45 -17.03 -6.01
CA PHE A 80 -16.58 -17.27 -4.57
C PHE A 80 -15.86 -18.52 -4.05
N SER A 81 -15.31 -19.33 -4.94
CA SER A 81 -14.51 -20.50 -4.58
C SER A 81 -12.98 -20.29 -4.68
N ASN A 82 -12.53 -19.09 -5.07
CA ASN A 82 -11.10 -18.76 -5.14
C ASN A 82 -10.69 -17.95 -3.90
N PRO A 83 -9.95 -18.52 -2.93
CA PRO A 83 -9.58 -17.84 -1.67
C PRO A 83 -8.85 -16.51 -1.86
N THR A 84 -8.10 -16.37 -2.95
CA THR A 84 -7.35 -15.13 -3.25
C THR A 84 -8.29 -14.02 -3.72
N LEU A 85 -9.34 -14.35 -4.49
CA LEU A 85 -10.35 -13.38 -4.93
C LEU A 85 -11.27 -12.97 -3.79
N ASP A 86 -11.68 -13.92 -2.94
CA ASP A 86 -12.46 -13.63 -1.73
C ASP A 86 -11.70 -12.68 -0.81
N GLU A 87 -10.40 -12.89 -0.64
CA GLU A 87 -9.55 -12.01 0.16
C GLU A 87 -9.46 -10.61 -0.46
N GLU A 88 -9.26 -10.49 -1.78
CA GLU A 88 -9.23 -9.22 -2.49
C GLU A 88 -10.55 -8.46 -2.34
N MET A 89 -11.67 -9.15 -2.53
CA MET A 89 -13.01 -8.57 -2.39
C MET A 89 -13.27 -8.08 -0.96
N ARG A 90 -12.96 -8.89 0.02
CA ARG A 90 -13.16 -8.58 1.43
C ARG A 90 -12.25 -7.45 1.92
N VAL A 91 -10.99 -7.44 1.50
CA VAL A 91 -9.97 -6.54 2.05
C VAL A 91 -9.92 -5.19 1.33
N TRP A 92 -10.08 -5.15 0.02
CA TRP A 92 -9.84 -3.93 -0.79
C TRP A 92 -11.01 -3.48 -1.65
N HIS A 93 -12.03 -4.32 -1.91
CA HIS A 93 -13.13 -3.99 -2.83
C HIS A 93 -14.17 -3.08 -2.18
N TYR A 94 -13.89 -1.81 -2.14
CA TYR A 94 -14.65 -0.76 -1.48
C TYR A 94 -14.65 0.50 -2.34
N GLU A 95 -15.70 1.32 -2.26
CA GLU A 95 -15.94 2.43 -3.17
C GLU A 95 -14.73 3.37 -3.31
N LYS A 96 -14.14 3.82 -2.21
CA LYS A 96 -12.94 4.66 -2.19
C LYS A 96 -11.76 4.00 -2.92
N ASN A 97 -11.51 2.73 -2.67
CA ASN A 97 -10.44 1.98 -3.32
C ASN A 97 -10.72 1.77 -4.81
N LEU A 98 -11.98 1.60 -5.21
CA LEU A 98 -12.38 1.50 -6.62
C LEU A 98 -12.16 2.82 -7.36
N LYS A 99 -12.47 3.96 -6.74
CA LYS A 99 -12.15 5.29 -7.29
C LYS A 99 -10.64 5.45 -7.49
N ARG A 100 -9.85 5.14 -6.47
CA ARG A 100 -8.37 5.18 -6.53
C ARG A 100 -7.81 4.23 -7.59
N ARG A 101 -8.42 3.06 -7.73
CA ARG A 101 -8.06 2.10 -8.78
C ARG A 101 -8.35 2.65 -10.17
N GLN A 102 -9.51 3.28 -10.35
CA GLN A 102 -9.87 3.92 -11.63
C GLN A 102 -8.87 5.02 -11.99
N ALA A 103 -8.61 5.97 -11.09
CA ALA A 103 -7.60 7.01 -11.30
C ALA A 103 -6.20 6.44 -11.61
N CYS A 104 -5.82 5.37 -10.92
CA CYS A 104 -4.56 4.67 -11.15
C CYS A 104 -4.48 4.10 -12.58
N PHE A 105 -5.58 3.56 -13.11
CA PHE A 105 -5.63 3.06 -14.48
C PHE A 105 -5.59 4.18 -15.52
N GLU A 106 -6.29 5.28 -15.29
CA GLU A 106 -6.29 6.45 -16.18
C GLU A 106 -4.88 7.05 -16.28
N ILE A 107 -4.22 7.30 -15.18
CA ILE A 107 -2.83 7.81 -15.16
C ILE A 107 -1.87 6.82 -15.85
N ALA A 108 -2.03 5.52 -15.60
CA ALA A 108 -1.19 4.50 -16.21
C ALA A 108 -1.37 4.42 -17.73
N GLU A 109 -2.60 4.59 -18.22
CA GLU A 109 -2.91 4.64 -19.67
C GLU A 109 -2.30 5.88 -20.32
N GLU A 110 -2.46 7.07 -19.73
CA GLU A 110 -1.85 8.33 -20.20
C GLU A 110 -0.32 8.23 -20.29
N ARG A 111 0.31 7.55 -19.35
CA ARG A 111 1.76 7.36 -19.30
C ARG A 111 2.28 6.13 -20.05
N ASN A 112 1.38 5.30 -20.59
CA ASN A 112 1.71 4.02 -21.24
C ASN A 112 2.56 3.08 -20.35
N ILE A 113 2.17 2.96 -19.08
CA ILE A 113 2.81 2.08 -18.10
C ILE A 113 1.76 1.21 -17.38
N GLN A 114 2.18 0.33 -16.50
CA GLN A 114 1.24 -0.57 -15.80
C GLN A 114 0.63 0.12 -14.57
N PRO A 115 -0.68 -0.05 -14.29
CA PRO A 115 -1.33 0.55 -13.12
C PRO A 115 -0.67 0.15 -11.78
N ILE A 116 -0.18 -1.07 -11.67
CA ILE A 116 0.52 -1.53 -10.47
C ILE A 116 1.83 -0.75 -10.19
N GLN A 117 2.46 -0.20 -11.23
CA GLN A 117 3.63 0.67 -11.09
C GLN A 117 3.25 2.04 -10.52
N ILE A 118 2.10 2.60 -10.94
CA ILE A 118 1.55 3.83 -10.35
C ILE A 118 1.22 3.62 -8.87
N ALA A 119 0.57 2.50 -8.53
CA ALA A 119 0.23 2.17 -7.16
C ALA A 119 1.46 2.08 -6.25
N LEU A 120 2.56 1.48 -6.72
CA LEU A 120 3.81 1.40 -5.97
C LEU A 120 4.52 2.77 -5.90
N ALA A 121 4.52 3.53 -7.00
CA ALA A 121 5.08 4.88 -7.02
C ALA A 121 4.37 5.80 -6.03
N TYR A 122 3.03 5.70 -5.87
CA TYR A 122 2.29 6.43 -4.86
C TYR A 122 2.81 6.16 -3.44
N VAL A 123 3.03 4.89 -3.10
CA VAL A 123 3.57 4.51 -1.78
C VAL A 123 4.95 5.12 -1.55
N LEU A 124 5.82 5.06 -2.56
CA LEU A 124 7.18 5.63 -2.51
C LEU A 124 7.19 7.17 -2.40
N HIS A 125 6.15 7.85 -2.90
CA HIS A 125 6.06 9.32 -2.84
C HIS A 125 5.62 9.86 -1.47
N LYS A 126 5.14 9.01 -0.58
CA LYS A 126 4.67 9.47 0.73
C LYS A 126 5.80 9.92 1.65
N SER A 127 6.95 9.25 1.64
CA SER A 127 8.12 9.62 2.44
C SER A 127 9.35 8.80 2.05
N ASP A 128 10.53 9.38 2.21
CA ASP A 128 11.83 8.68 2.08
C ASP A 128 12.06 7.63 3.19
N LEU A 129 11.21 7.61 4.22
CA LEU A 129 11.24 6.62 5.29
C LEU A 129 10.40 5.38 4.99
N ILE A 130 9.83 5.25 3.79
CA ILE A 130 9.02 4.11 3.38
C ILE A 130 9.78 3.19 2.44
N PHE A 131 9.92 1.93 2.83
CA PHE A 131 10.61 0.87 2.09
C PHE A 131 9.64 -0.27 1.77
N PRO A 132 8.88 -0.18 0.66
CA PRO A 132 7.84 -1.15 0.34
C PRO A 132 8.38 -2.56 0.17
N LEU A 133 7.77 -3.52 0.88
CA LEU A 133 8.04 -4.93 0.67
C LEU A 133 7.27 -5.41 -0.57
N ILE A 134 8.00 -5.93 -1.55
CA ILE A 134 7.45 -6.50 -2.79
C ILE A 134 7.63 -8.00 -2.81
N GLY A 135 6.70 -8.71 -3.46
CA GLY A 135 6.73 -10.19 -3.56
C GLY A 135 6.56 -10.64 -5.02
N PRO A 136 7.49 -10.32 -5.93
CA PRO A 136 7.40 -10.73 -7.33
C PRO A 136 7.55 -12.25 -7.45
N ARG A 137 6.75 -12.88 -8.31
CA ARG A 137 6.81 -14.31 -8.63
C ARG A 137 7.60 -14.58 -9.91
N THR A 138 7.80 -13.52 -10.72
CA THR A 138 8.53 -13.59 -11.99
C THR A 138 9.54 -12.46 -12.11
N ILE A 139 10.52 -12.63 -12.99
CA ILE A 139 11.49 -11.57 -13.34
C ILE A 139 10.76 -10.34 -13.92
N SER A 140 9.70 -10.55 -14.69
CA SER A 140 8.89 -9.45 -15.25
C SER A 140 8.22 -8.62 -14.16
N GLU A 141 7.64 -9.25 -13.13
CA GLU A 141 7.06 -8.55 -11.98
C GLU A 141 8.12 -7.79 -11.17
N SER A 142 9.31 -8.38 -10.99
CA SER A 142 10.44 -7.74 -10.34
C SER A 142 10.87 -6.49 -11.11
N ASN A 143 11.07 -6.60 -12.42
CA ASN A 143 11.44 -5.47 -13.28
C ASN A 143 10.37 -4.37 -13.25
N SER A 144 9.09 -4.73 -13.30
CA SER A 144 7.98 -3.79 -13.18
C SER A 144 8.04 -3.01 -11.86
N SER A 145 8.31 -3.68 -10.76
CA SER A 145 8.44 -3.03 -9.44
C SER A 145 9.67 -2.13 -9.35
N ILE A 146 10.81 -2.52 -9.95
CA ILE A 146 12.00 -1.67 -10.04
C ILE A 146 11.72 -0.43 -10.88
N GLN A 147 11.07 -0.56 -12.03
CA GLN A 147 10.69 0.58 -12.87
C GLN A 147 9.80 1.59 -12.12
N ALA A 148 8.93 1.12 -11.22
CA ALA A 148 8.09 2.00 -10.41
C ALA A 148 8.89 3.00 -9.56
N THR A 149 10.12 2.67 -9.15
CA THR A 149 11.00 3.58 -8.38
C THR A 149 11.44 4.81 -9.17
N GLN A 150 11.36 4.77 -10.50
CA GLN A 150 11.74 5.87 -11.39
C GLN A 150 10.55 6.78 -11.74
N ILE A 151 9.33 6.38 -11.36
CA ILE A 151 8.12 7.15 -11.67
C ILE A 151 8.03 8.33 -10.70
N LYS A 152 8.00 9.53 -11.25
CA LYS A 152 7.69 10.76 -10.51
C LYS A 152 6.25 11.15 -10.78
N LEU A 153 5.41 11.04 -9.77
CA LEU A 153 4.02 11.48 -9.83
C LEU A 153 3.96 13.00 -9.61
N THR A 154 3.14 13.68 -10.38
CA THR A 154 2.86 15.09 -10.21
C THR A 154 1.95 15.33 -9.01
N THR A 155 1.90 16.57 -8.49
CA THR A 155 0.96 16.94 -7.41
C THR A 155 -0.49 16.66 -7.80
N LYS A 156 -0.87 16.90 -9.06
CA LYS A 156 -2.20 16.61 -9.58
C LYS A 156 -2.53 15.12 -9.50
N GLU A 157 -1.63 14.26 -10.01
CA GLU A 157 -1.80 12.80 -9.97
C GLU A 157 -1.87 12.26 -8.54
N LEU A 158 -1.05 12.79 -7.63
CA LEU A 158 -1.12 12.42 -6.21
C LEU A 158 -2.46 12.79 -5.58
N GLN A 159 -3.04 13.94 -5.95
CA GLN A 159 -4.37 14.34 -5.50
C GLN A 159 -5.47 13.46 -6.09
N GLU A 160 -5.39 13.11 -7.37
CA GLU A 160 -6.33 12.20 -8.04
C GLU A 160 -6.30 10.80 -7.41
N LEU A 161 -5.11 10.30 -7.07
CA LEU A 161 -4.94 9.01 -6.41
C LEU A 161 -5.38 9.01 -4.94
N ALA A 162 -5.37 10.17 -4.27
CA ALA A 162 -5.75 10.30 -2.86
C ALA A 162 -7.25 10.58 -2.64
N GLN A 163 -8.07 10.60 -3.70
CA GLN A 163 -9.51 10.91 -3.60
C GLN A 163 -10.22 9.97 -2.63
N ASP A 164 -11.12 10.57 -1.84
CA ASP A 164 -12.01 9.90 -0.88
C ASP A 164 -13.34 9.48 -1.52
#